data_bfd3e82ad43a23a1b43dea2c4b4c789f
#
_entry.id   bfd3e82ad43a23a1b43dea2c4b4c789f
#
_cell.length_a   1.000
_cell.length_b   1.000
_cell.length_c   1.000
_cell.angle_alpha   90.00
_cell.angle_beta   90.00
_cell.angle_gamma   90.00
#
_symmetry.space_group_name_H-M   'P 1'
#
loop_
_entity.id
_entity.type
_entity.pdbx_description
1 polymer ?
#
loop_
_entity_poly.entity_id
_entity_poly.type
_entity_poly.pdbx_seq_one_letter_code
_entity_poly.pdbx_strand_id
1 'polypeptide(L)'
;MRSIIMRGVFPCLLLALFLSAPPALEAQERWSSSGPAGHAPIGVMGDHTHSAGEWMASWMFTRTTMSELRDGSRTVSVDEAWMEWPMVPLEMEMDMHMPHLMYAPTDRVTLMVMAMWMEHRMDVRMANDLMAGHGGHGNGHGDHGNGHGDPGDGNGHGDHGAFHNHLHSLSGWADTEVSALVTLLDRDRRRLHLNLGVGIPTGSVTATDSRMVPEHSRLGYPMQLGSGSWEARPGATFLHQTDRLSWGLQGITTLRLNENSEGWRRGHGVMGNAWAMLRGHRWAAPGLRLETTHQGAVRGADAHLDPSVSPENDPALQGGTRVNGYLALNLQVPSGFFQGHRVALEWGGGLAESLNGPQMGGGWTMNVGWEYAF
;
A
#
# COMPACT_ATOMS: atom_id res chain seq x y z
N MET A 1 -6.14 -30.19 12.03
CA MET A 1 -6.94 -29.59 13.12
C MET A 1 -7.64 -28.35 12.51
N ARG A 2 -8.94 -28.24 12.72
CA ARG A 2 -9.83 -27.33 12.00
C ARG A 2 -9.51 -25.86 12.30
N SER A 3 -9.22 -25.05 11.27
CA SER A 3 -9.18 -23.60 11.35
C SER A 3 -10.60 -23.05 11.46
N ILE A 4 -10.86 -22.34 12.53
CA ILE A 4 -12.14 -21.68 12.79
C ILE A 4 -12.14 -20.39 11.95
N ILE A 5 -12.95 -20.42 10.92
CA ILE A 5 -13.32 -19.24 10.11
C ILE A 5 -14.14 -18.31 11.01
N MET A 6 -13.53 -17.22 11.45
CA MET A 6 -14.25 -16.11 12.09
C MET A 6 -14.88 -15.24 11.00
N ARG A 7 -15.99 -15.72 10.42
CA ARG A 7 -16.86 -14.90 9.56
C ARG A 7 -17.91 -14.19 10.42
N GLY A 8 -17.84 -12.87 10.45
CA GLY A 8 -19.03 -12.02 10.51
C GLY A 8 -19.65 -11.76 11.87
N VAL A 9 -19.14 -10.80 12.65
CA VAL A 9 -19.93 -10.14 13.73
C VAL A 9 -19.65 -8.62 13.85
N PHE A 10 -18.96 -7.96 12.93
CA PHE A 10 -18.57 -6.56 13.10
C PHE A 10 -19.41 -5.45 12.39
N PRO A 11 -20.35 -5.70 11.45
CA PRO A 11 -21.06 -4.60 10.82
C PRO A 11 -22.25 -4.02 11.63
N CYS A 12 -22.78 -4.68 12.65
CA CYS A 12 -24.00 -4.22 13.31
C CYS A 12 -23.79 -3.23 14.47
N LEU A 13 -22.61 -3.12 15.05
CA LEU A 13 -22.40 -2.24 16.21
C LEU A 13 -22.15 -0.77 15.84
N LEU A 14 -21.66 -0.49 14.63
CA LEU A 14 -21.41 0.88 14.15
C LEU A 14 -22.69 1.60 13.69
N LEU A 15 -23.75 0.88 13.33
CA LEU A 15 -24.98 1.47 12.81
C LEU A 15 -25.93 1.97 13.93
N ALA A 16 -25.81 1.47 15.14
CA ALA A 16 -26.70 1.81 16.26
C ALA A 16 -26.35 3.14 16.97
N LEU A 17 -25.14 3.68 16.77
CA LEU A 17 -24.70 4.96 17.38
C LEU A 17 -25.23 6.21 16.65
N PHE A 18 -25.96 6.06 15.53
CA PHE A 18 -26.33 7.15 14.63
C PHE A 18 -27.79 7.58 14.69
N LEU A 19 -28.62 7.01 15.56
CA LEU A 19 -30.07 7.29 15.60
C LEU A 19 -30.48 8.43 16.55
N SER A 20 -29.57 9.05 17.29
CA SER A 20 -29.85 10.29 18.02
C SER A 20 -29.54 11.49 17.13
N ALA A 21 -30.55 12.11 16.53
CA ALA A 21 -30.41 13.32 15.74
C ALA A 21 -29.75 14.41 16.62
N PRO A 22 -28.58 14.94 16.27
CA PRO A 22 -27.98 16.06 16.97
C PRO A 22 -28.77 17.33 16.70
N PRO A 23 -28.72 18.34 17.59
CA PRO A 23 -29.31 19.65 17.35
C PRO A 23 -28.74 20.24 16.07
N ALA A 24 -29.57 20.90 15.27
CA ALA A 24 -29.20 21.55 14.03
C ALA A 24 -28.02 22.51 14.30
N LEU A 25 -26.83 22.21 13.76
CA LEU A 25 -25.74 23.17 13.68
C LEU A 25 -26.20 24.33 12.80
N GLU A 26 -26.01 25.57 13.27
CA GLU A 26 -26.21 26.77 12.43
C GLU A 26 -25.43 26.62 11.11
N ALA A 27 -26.10 27.00 10.02
CA ALA A 27 -25.54 26.87 8.68
C ALA A 27 -24.26 27.69 8.55
N GLN A 28 -23.13 27.04 8.51
CA GLN A 28 -21.84 27.68 8.26
C GLN A 28 -21.72 28.03 6.77
N GLU A 29 -21.68 29.32 6.44
CA GLU A 29 -21.60 29.82 5.05
C GLU A 29 -20.24 29.54 4.40
N ARG A 30 -19.19 29.24 5.18
CA ARG A 30 -17.81 28.99 4.71
C ARG A 30 -17.35 27.57 5.04
N TRP A 31 -16.37 27.10 4.28
CA TRP A 31 -15.66 25.87 4.59
C TRP A 31 -15.08 25.92 6.00
N SER A 32 -15.23 24.84 6.76
CA SER A 32 -14.63 24.70 8.08
C SER A 32 -13.80 23.43 8.17
N SER A 33 -12.51 23.60 8.47
CA SER A 33 -11.58 22.53 8.87
C SER A 33 -11.60 22.28 10.38
N SER A 34 -12.34 23.08 11.17
CA SER A 34 -12.34 23.00 12.65
C SER A 34 -13.05 21.78 13.23
N GLY A 35 -13.68 20.96 12.41
CA GLY A 35 -14.35 19.73 12.84
C GLY A 35 -13.83 18.49 12.12
N PRO A 36 -14.08 17.29 12.66
CA PRO A 36 -13.53 16.03 12.14
C PRO A 36 -13.95 15.72 10.71
N ALA A 37 -15.09 16.24 10.25
CA ALA A 37 -15.55 16.11 8.87
C ALA A 37 -14.97 17.18 7.93
N GLY A 38 -14.14 18.11 8.44
CA GLY A 38 -13.43 19.10 7.63
C GLY A 38 -12.23 18.51 6.86
N HIS A 39 -11.85 17.30 7.20
CA HIS A 39 -10.74 16.57 6.60
C HIS A 39 -11.25 15.33 5.85
N ALA A 40 -10.53 14.93 4.81
CA ALA A 40 -10.74 13.64 4.16
C ALA A 40 -10.43 12.47 5.10
N PRO A 41 -10.81 11.24 4.75
CA PRO A 41 -10.24 10.03 5.32
C PRO A 41 -8.70 10.04 5.25
N ILE A 42 -8.04 9.42 6.24
CA ILE A 42 -6.58 9.53 6.43
C ILE A 42 -5.74 9.04 5.24
N GLY A 43 -6.26 8.10 4.45
CA GLY A 43 -5.56 7.61 3.26
C GLY A 43 -5.55 8.59 2.07
N VAL A 44 -6.18 9.77 2.18
CA VAL A 44 -6.14 10.80 1.14
C VAL A 44 -5.07 11.82 1.48
N MET A 45 -3.92 11.72 0.82
CA MET A 45 -2.78 12.59 1.06
C MET A 45 -2.96 13.95 0.38
N GLY A 46 -2.58 15.05 1.08
CA GLY A 46 -2.70 16.40 0.52
C GLY A 46 -4.15 16.79 0.20
N ASP A 47 -5.08 16.41 1.09
CA ASP A 47 -6.51 16.65 0.97
C ASP A 47 -6.92 18.12 1.25
N HIS A 48 -6.10 18.89 1.98
CA HIS A 48 -6.42 20.25 2.42
C HIS A 48 -5.21 21.17 2.41
N THR A 49 -5.47 22.47 2.49
CA THR A 49 -4.48 23.54 2.56
C THR A 49 -4.63 24.31 3.87
N HIS A 50 -3.55 24.94 4.33
CA HIS A 50 -3.43 25.68 5.57
C HIS A 50 -3.45 27.20 5.34
N SER A 51 -3.73 27.99 6.39
CA SER A 51 -3.60 29.45 6.40
C SER A 51 -2.14 29.86 6.56
N ALA A 52 -1.80 31.07 6.11
CA ALA A 52 -0.44 31.61 6.18
C ALA A 52 0.14 31.51 7.60
N GLY A 53 1.33 30.92 7.73
CA GLY A 53 2.04 30.72 8.98
C GLY A 53 1.72 29.43 9.72
N GLU A 54 0.68 28.71 9.34
CA GLU A 54 0.31 27.43 9.99
C GLU A 54 1.28 26.31 9.62
N TRP A 55 1.53 25.46 10.61
CA TRP A 55 2.25 24.20 10.49
C TRP A 55 1.33 23.04 10.81
N MET A 56 1.57 21.89 10.21
CA MET A 56 0.95 20.63 10.60
C MET A 56 2.00 19.52 10.60
N ALA A 57 2.04 18.80 11.71
CA ALA A 57 2.76 17.52 11.81
C ALA A 57 1.76 16.39 11.80
N SER A 58 2.08 15.33 11.06
CA SER A 58 1.24 14.13 11.01
C SER A 58 2.08 12.87 10.88
N TRP A 59 1.49 11.77 11.27
CA TRP A 59 2.03 10.44 11.09
C TRP A 59 0.92 9.49 10.72
N MET A 60 1.14 8.69 9.69
CA MET A 60 0.24 7.64 9.28
C MET A 60 0.95 6.30 9.28
N PHE A 61 0.28 5.29 9.80
CA PHE A 61 0.63 3.89 9.68
C PHE A 61 -0.36 3.21 8.74
N THR A 62 0.15 2.45 7.78
CA THR A 62 -0.65 1.62 6.87
C THR A 62 -0.17 0.20 6.96
N ARG A 63 -1.09 -0.75 7.14
CA ARG A 63 -0.87 -2.18 6.93
C ARG A 63 -1.73 -2.67 5.79
N THR A 64 -1.09 -3.31 4.81
CA THR A 64 -1.77 -3.99 3.70
C THR A 64 -1.38 -5.45 3.71
N THR A 65 -2.38 -6.33 3.58
CA THR A 65 -2.18 -7.76 3.36
C THR A 65 -2.71 -8.13 1.98
N MET A 66 -2.04 -9.05 1.32
CA MET A 66 -2.46 -9.64 0.04
C MET A 66 -2.25 -11.13 0.13
N SER A 67 -3.28 -11.92 -0.22
CA SER A 67 -3.28 -13.38 -0.01
C SER A 67 -3.80 -14.17 -1.22
N GLU A 68 -4.03 -13.50 -2.33
CA GLU A 68 -4.46 -14.13 -3.57
C GLU A 68 -3.48 -13.79 -4.69
N LEU A 69 -3.22 -14.74 -5.57
CA LEU A 69 -2.52 -14.49 -6.83
C LEU A 69 -3.56 -14.21 -7.91
N ARG A 70 -3.41 -13.08 -8.62
CA ARG A 70 -4.38 -12.63 -9.62
C ARG A 70 -3.73 -12.35 -10.97
N ASP A 71 -4.36 -12.89 -12.01
CA ASP A 71 -4.05 -12.62 -13.42
C ASP A 71 -5.29 -12.02 -14.08
N GLY A 72 -5.22 -10.79 -14.53
CA GLY A 72 -6.39 -10.01 -14.88
C GLY A 72 -7.31 -9.85 -13.67
N SER A 73 -8.55 -10.24 -13.83
CA SER A 73 -9.55 -10.32 -12.74
C SER A 73 -9.72 -11.73 -12.17
N ARG A 74 -8.99 -12.72 -12.68
CA ARG A 74 -9.07 -14.12 -12.28
C ARG A 74 -8.12 -14.40 -11.13
N THR A 75 -8.55 -15.17 -10.15
CA THR A 75 -7.66 -15.76 -9.15
C THR A 75 -6.95 -16.97 -9.77
N VAL A 76 -5.63 -17.00 -9.64
CA VAL A 76 -4.75 -18.09 -10.06
C VAL A 76 -4.41 -18.92 -8.84
N SER A 77 -4.48 -20.25 -8.93
CA SER A 77 -4.03 -21.09 -7.82
C SER A 77 -2.50 -21.15 -7.78
N VAL A 78 -1.95 -21.38 -6.58
CA VAL A 78 -0.50 -21.53 -6.41
C VAL A 78 0.03 -22.71 -7.24
N ASP A 79 -0.73 -23.80 -7.33
CA ASP A 79 -0.34 -24.99 -8.09
C ASP A 79 -0.36 -24.74 -9.60
N GLU A 80 -1.27 -23.89 -10.10
CA GLU A 80 -1.28 -23.43 -11.50
C GLU A 80 -0.04 -22.59 -11.81
N ALA A 81 0.27 -21.61 -10.98
CA ALA A 81 1.45 -20.77 -11.15
C ALA A 81 2.76 -21.56 -10.99
N TRP A 82 2.78 -22.58 -10.11
CA TRP A 82 3.93 -23.45 -9.90
C TRP A 82 4.32 -24.29 -11.13
N MET A 83 3.39 -24.52 -12.03
CA MET A 83 3.70 -25.19 -13.31
C MET A 83 4.56 -24.34 -14.24
N GLU A 84 4.59 -23.03 -14.02
CA GLU A 84 5.30 -22.06 -14.89
C GLU A 84 6.54 -21.46 -14.21
N TRP A 85 6.46 -21.23 -12.86
CA TRP A 85 7.55 -20.59 -12.12
C TRP A 85 8.02 -21.42 -10.94
N PRO A 86 9.35 -21.63 -10.77
CA PRO A 86 9.91 -22.33 -9.61
C PRO A 86 9.87 -21.51 -8.31
N MET A 87 9.39 -20.26 -8.34
CA MET A 87 9.11 -19.45 -7.17
C MET A 87 7.78 -18.70 -7.36
N VAL A 88 6.85 -18.90 -6.43
CA VAL A 88 5.49 -18.35 -6.49
C VAL A 88 5.15 -17.69 -5.16
N PRO A 89 4.71 -16.40 -5.14
CA PRO A 89 4.26 -15.73 -3.94
C PRO A 89 2.97 -16.34 -3.40
N LEU A 90 2.86 -16.43 -2.07
CA LEU A 90 1.73 -17.01 -1.34
C LEU A 90 0.93 -15.97 -0.57
N GLU A 91 1.63 -15.11 0.17
CA GLU A 91 1.07 -14.05 0.99
C GLU A 91 2.08 -12.91 1.08
N MET A 92 1.59 -11.67 1.10
CA MET A 92 2.42 -10.49 1.30
C MET A 92 1.78 -9.59 2.36
N GLU A 93 2.59 -9.17 3.33
CA GLU A 93 2.30 -8.08 4.27
C GLU A 93 3.21 -6.90 3.99
N MET A 94 2.64 -5.71 4.06
CA MET A 94 3.37 -4.47 3.90
C MET A 94 2.95 -3.47 4.97
N ASP A 95 3.91 -3.07 5.80
CA ASP A 95 3.76 -2.04 6.82
C ASP A 95 4.47 -0.77 6.36
N MET A 96 3.78 0.36 6.46
CA MET A 96 4.32 1.67 6.07
C MET A 96 4.11 2.68 7.20
N HIS A 97 5.18 3.39 7.56
CA HIS A 97 5.15 4.53 8.46
C HIS A 97 5.47 5.79 7.67
N MET A 98 4.55 6.72 7.64
CA MET A 98 4.62 7.94 6.82
C MET A 98 4.51 9.19 7.70
N PRO A 99 5.63 9.71 8.24
CA PRO A 99 5.65 11.05 8.82
C PRO A 99 5.53 12.12 7.73
N HIS A 100 4.68 13.13 8.00
CA HIS A 100 4.53 14.29 7.14
C HIS A 100 4.73 15.57 7.92
N LEU A 101 5.21 16.60 7.24
CA LEU A 101 5.26 17.97 7.74
C LEU A 101 4.70 18.89 6.66
N MET A 102 3.76 19.76 7.06
CA MET A 102 3.21 20.78 6.20
C MET A 102 3.49 22.16 6.78
N TYR A 103 3.69 23.13 5.89
CA TYR A 103 3.85 24.55 6.21
C TYR A 103 3.20 25.42 5.14
N ALA A 104 2.42 26.40 5.55
CA ALA A 104 1.79 27.35 4.64
C ALA A 104 2.54 28.69 4.66
N PRO A 105 3.42 28.98 3.69
CA PRO A 105 4.06 30.29 3.59
C PRO A 105 3.07 31.40 3.23
N THR A 106 1.95 31.08 2.62
CA THR A 106 0.87 32.00 2.25
C THR A 106 -0.49 31.29 2.34
N ASP A 107 -1.60 32.02 2.36
CA ASP A 107 -2.95 31.44 2.32
C ASP A 107 -3.25 30.65 1.03
N ARG A 108 -2.41 30.75 0.02
CA ARG A 108 -2.59 30.07 -1.27
C ARG A 108 -1.68 28.89 -1.49
N VAL A 109 -0.60 28.77 -0.72
CA VAL A 109 0.41 27.75 -0.93
C VAL A 109 0.67 27.03 0.38
N THR A 110 0.55 25.73 0.38
CA THR A 110 0.97 24.85 1.47
C THR A 110 2.03 23.89 0.92
N LEU A 111 3.19 23.88 1.54
CA LEU A 111 4.28 22.94 1.24
C LEU A 111 4.13 21.71 2.10
N MET A 112 4.44 20.53 1.54
CA MET A 112 4.41 19.26 2.27
C MET A 112 5.66 18.46 1.96
N VAL A 113 6.22 17.83 2.99
CA VAL A 113 7.28 16.83 2.87
C VAL A 113 6.79 15.56 3.55
N MET A 114 6.94 14.43 2.86
CA MET A 114 6.59 13.11 3.36
C MET A 114 7.78 12.16 3.18
N ALA A 115 8.22 11.54 4.27
CA ALA A 115 9.13 10.40 4.24
C ALA A 115 8.34 9.11 4.47
N MET A 116 8.89 7.98 4.04
CA MET A 116 8.22 6.69 4.19
C MET A 116 9.23 5.64 4.63
N TRP A 117 8.95 4.97 5.74
CA TRP A 117 9.61 3.73 6.15
C TRP A 117 8.70 2.57 5.83
N MET A 118 9.23 1.56 5.14
CA MET A 118 8.47 0.38 4.72
C MET A 118 9.08 -0.87 5.31
N GLU A 119 8.23 -1.83 5.64
CA GLU A 119 8.58 -3.19 5.98
C GLU A 119 7.72 -4.14 5.12
N HIS A 120 8.39 -4.96 4.32
CA HIS A 120 7.77 -5.96 3.46
C HIS A 120 8.07 -7.35 4.00
N ARG A 121 7.07 -8.21 4.04
CA ARG A 121 7.18 -9.64 4.31
C ARG A 121 6.39 -10.37 3.24
N MET A 122 7.02 -11.34 2.59
CA MET A 122 6.40 -12.14 1.55
C MET A 122 6.75 -13.59 1.75
N ASP A 123 5.74 -14.41 1.98
CA ASP A 123 5.87 -15.85 1.94
C ASP A 123 5.83 -16.33 0.48
N VAL A 124 6.79 -17.14 0.09
CA VAL A 124 6.88 -17.73 -1.23
C VAL A 124 7.02 -19.25 -1.14
N ARG A 125 6.44 -19.98 -2.09
CA ARG A 125 6.81 -21.36 -2.39
C ARG A 125 7.95 -21.31 -3.38
N MET A 126 9.06 -21.99 -3.10
CA MET A 126 10.21 -21.99 -3.99
C MET A 126 10.87 -23.36 -4.10
N ALA A 127 11.50 -23.62 -5.26
CA ALA A 127 12.27 -24.82 -5.51
C ALA A 127 13.55 -24.84 -4.67
N ASN A 128 13.97 -26.01 -4.24
CA ASN A 128 15.08 -26.19 -3.31
C ASN A 128 16.43 -25.72 -3.87
N ASP A 129 16.63 -25.76 -5.18
CA ASP A 129 17.83 -25.36 -5.87
C ASP A 129 18.06 -23.83 -5.90
N LEU A 130 17.02 -23.05 -5.59
CA LEU A 130 17.13 -21.59 -5.45
C LEU A 130 17.75 -21.13 -4.12
N MET A 131 17.96 -22.06 -3.14
CA MET A 131 18.53 -21.72 -1.83
C MET A 131 20.06 -21.90 -1.81
N ALA A 132 20.75 -20.90 -1.26
CA ALA A 132 22.18 -21.00 -0.96
C ALA A 132 22.44 -22.14 0.04
N GLY A 133 23.34 -23.05 -0.28
CA GLY A 133 23.71 -24.19 0.59
C GLY A 133 23.02 -25.51 0.29
N HIS A 134 22.03 -25.58 -0.60
CA HIS A 134 21.47 -26.83 -1.09
C HIS A 134 22.16 -27.34 -2.37
N GLY A 135 23.17 -26.63 -2.89
CA GLY A 135 23.97 -27.05 -4.03
C GLY A 135 24.95 -28.15 -3.67
N GLY A 136 24.65 -29.40 -4.08
CA GLY A 136 25.66 -30.42 -4.26
C GLY A 136 25.76 -31.54 -3.26
N HIS A 137 24.74 -32.39 -3.15
CA HIS A 137 25.03 -33.81 -3.05
C HIS A 137 25.01 -34.42 -4.47
N GLY A 138 26.07 -34.12 -5.21
CA GLY A 138 26.40 -34.87 -6.42
C GLY A 138 26.53 -36.34 -6.05
N ASN A 139 25.70 -37.16 -6.67
CA ASN A 139 25.84 -38.61 -6.67
C ASN A 139 27.22 -39.02 -7.18
N GLY A 140 28.18 -39.10 -6.27
CA GLY A 140 29.40 -39.88 -6.47
C GLY A 140 29.01 -41.36 -6.35
N HIS A 141 28.74 -42.01 -7.48
CA HIS A 141 28.75 -43.45 -7.56
C HIS A 141 30.16 -43.98 -7.23
N GLY A 142 30.37 -44.35 -6.00
CA GLY A 142 31.47 -45.19 -5.58
C GLY A 142 30.90 -46.60 -5.38
N ASP A 143 31.10 -47.45 -6.41
CA ASP A 143 30.90 -48.86 -6.38
C ASP A 143 31.82 -49.51 -5.29
N HIS A 144 31.25 -50.30 -4.35
CA HIS A 144 31.86 -51.49 -3.75
C HIS A 144 30.90 -52.18 -2.74
N GLY A 145 30.50 -53.28 -3.09
CA GLY A 145 30.19 -54.62 -2.72
C GLY A 145 29.87 -55.02 -1.27
N ASN A 146 28.91 -55.92 -1.27
CA ASN A 146 28.68 -57.06 -0.35
C ASN A 146 28.03 -56.89 1.01
N GLY A 147 26.80 -57.38 1.07
CA GLY A 147 26.48 -58.45 2.00
C GLY A 147 25.70 -58.13 3.26
N HIS A 148 24.55 -58.74 3.31
CA HIS A 148 23.69 -59.21 4.39
C HIS A 148 22.40 -58.39 4.63
N GLY A 149 21.31 -59.09 4.34
CA GLY A 149 19.96 -58.67 4.58
C GLY A 149 19.58 -58.66 6.06
N ASP A 150 18.73 -57.73 6.39
CA ASP A 150 17.81 -57.83 7.51
C ASP A 150 16.47 -57.20 7.09
N PRO A 151 15.34 -57.90 7.24
CA PRO A 151 14.05 -57.35 6.86
C PRO A 151 13.37 -56.71 8.08
N GLY A 152 13.14 -55.42 8.01
CA GLY A 152 12.20 -54.80 8.94
C GLY A 152 12.66 -53.46 9.45
N ASP A 153 12.22 -52.41 8.77
CA ASP A 153 11.46 -51.33 9.38
C ASP A 153 11.11 -50.33 8.25
N GLY A 154 9.85 -50.32 7.92
CA GLY A 154 9.26 -49.35 7.00
C GLY A 154 9.23 -47.98 7.63
N ASN A 155 10.36 -47.29 7.69
CA ASN A 155 10.40 -45.84 7.83
C ASN A 155 10.24 -45.26 6.45
N GLY A 156 9.02 -44.82 6.15
CA GLY A 156 8.73 -43.98 5.02
C GLY A 156 9.67 -42.77 5.04
N HIS A 157 10.70 -42.80 4.23
CA HIS A 157 11.39 -41.61 3.82
C HIS A 157 10.33 -40.77 3.13
N GLY A 158 9.75 -39.80 3.89
CA GLY A 158 8.93 -38.77 3.30
C GLY A 158 9.71 -38.18 2.15
N ASP A 159 9.10 -38.22 0.99
CA ASP A 159 9.52 -37.47 -0.17
C ASP A 159 9.79 -36.04 0.32
N HIS A 160 11.04 -35.66 0.53
CA HIS A 160 11.43 -34.29 0.82
C HIS A 160 11.06 -33.51 -0.42
N GLY A 161 9.86 -32.90 -0.40
CA GLY A 161 9.23 -32.26 -1.54
C GLY A 161 10.22 -31.39 -2.30
N ALA A 162 10.08 -31.35 -3.63
CA ALA A 162 10.93 -30.57 -4.52
C ALA A 162 10.90 -29.04 -4.21
N PHE A 163 10.17 -28.59 -3.19
CA PHE A 163 10.00 -27.21 -2.79
C PHE A 163 9.92 -27.04 -1.25
N HIS A 164 10.12 -25.80 -0.80
CA HIS A 164 9.87 -25.35 0.56
C HIS A 164 9.21 -23.97 0.55
N ASN A 165 8.63 -23.56 1.69
CA ASN A 165 8.18 -22.20 1.87
C ASN A 165 9.31 -21.36 2.46
N HIS A 166 9.48 -20.15 1.93
CA HIS A 166 10.51 -19.22 2.33
C HIS A 166 9.91 -17.83 2.57
N LEU A 167 10.38 -17.14 3.60
CA LEU A 167 9.94 -15.79 3.92
C LEU A 167 10.99 -14.76 3.45
N HIS A 168 10.67 -13.98 2.44
CA HIS A 168 11.39 -12.75 2.14
C HIS A 168 10.99 -11.66 3.13
N SER A 169 11.97 -10.98 3.72
CA SER A 169 11.73 -9.87 4.62
C SER A 169 12.69 -8.73 4.31
N LEU A 170 12.16 -7.53 4.17
CA LEU A 170 12.91 -6.34 3.84
C LEU A 170 12.33 -5.14 4.58
N SER A 171 13.18 -4.27 5.12
CA SER A 171 12.76 -2.99 5.69
C SER A 171 13.73 -1.88 5.36
N GLY A 172 13.24 -0.66 5.29
CA GLY A 172 14.06 0.51 5.02
C GLY A 172 13.27 1.74 4.57
N TRP A 173 13.99 2.81 4.30
CA TRP A 173 13.42 4.02 3.75
C TRP A 173 13.04 3.82 2.28
N ALA A 174 11.83 4.25 1.93
CA ALA A 174 11.34 4.31 0.56
C ALA A 174 11.61 5.70 -0.05
N ASP A 175 10.98 5.99 -1.18
CA ASP A 175 11.12 7.28 -1.83
C ASP A 175 10.46 8.39 -1.00
N THR A 176 11.08 9.57 -0.99
CA THR A 176 10.59 10.77 -0.31
C THR A 176 9.75 11.60 -1.28
N GLU A 177 8.65 12.18 -0.80
CA GLU A 177 7.83 13.11 -1.58
C GLU A 177 7.91 14.54 -1.03
N VAL A 178 8.05 15.50 -1.92
CA VAL A 178 7.90 16.94 -1.64
C VAL A 178 6.82 17.48 -2.55
N SER A 179 5.84 18.19 -1.99
CA SER A 179 4.75 18.73 -2.78
C SER A 179 4.35 20.16 -2.36
N ALA A 180 3.73 20.87 -3.30
CA ALA A 180 3.08 22.14 -3.09
C ALA A 180 1.58 22.00 -3.40
N LEU A 181 0.74 22.36 -2.45
CA LEU A 181 -0.69 22.48 -2.62
C LEU A 181 -1.02 23.93 -2.92
N VAL A 182 -1.61 24.20 -4.10
CA VAL A 182 -1.87 25.57 -4.57
C VAL A 182 -3.37 25.81 -4.63
N THR A 183 -3.90 26.65 -3.75
CA THR A 183 -5.32 26.99 -3.68
C THR A 183 -5.73 27.80 -4.90
N LEU A 184 -6.67 27.27 -5.69
CA LEU A 184 -7.30 27.94 -6.84
C LEU A 184 -8.66 28.54 -6.47
N LEU A 185 -9.42 27.87 -5.63
CA LEU A 185 -10.73 28.31 -5.17
C LEU A 185 -10.87 28.04 -3.67
N ASP A 186 -11.21 29.07 -2.92
CA ASP A 186 -11.67 28.97 -1.54
C ASP A 186 -12.86 29.93 -1.39
N ARG A 187 -14.07 29.44 -1.62
CA ARG A 187 -15.27 30.23 -1.66
C ARG A 187 -16.46 29.45 -1.11
N ASP A 188 -17.18 30.08 -0.18
CA ASP A 188 -18.32 29.48 0.48
C ASP A 188 -17.93 28.16 1.14
N ARG A 189 -18.55 27.07 0.69
CA ARG A 189 -18.28 25.70 1.17
C ARG A 189 -17.52 24.84 0.17
N ARG A 190 -16.79 25.47 -0.76
CA ARG A 190 -16.05 24.80 -1.85
C ARG A 190 -14.59 25.18 -1.82
N ARG A 191 -13.75 24.18 -1.98
CA ARG A 191 -12.32 24.38 -2.16
C ARG A 191 -11.84 23.58 -3.37
N LEU A 192 -10.88 24.17 -4.09
CA LEU A 192 -10.14 23.50 -5.15
C LEU A 192 -8.67 23.89 -5.01
N HIS A 193 -7.80 22.92 -4.98
CA HIS A 193 -6.37 23.16 -5.04
C HIS A 193 -5.68 22.18 -5.98
N LEU A 194 -4.52 22.59 -6.52
CA LEU A 194 -3.61 21.71 -7.24
C LEU A 194 -2.68 21.03 -6.25
N ASN A 195 -2.34 19.79 -6.54
CA ASN A 195 -1.31 19.00 -5.90
C ASN A 195 -0.13 18.91 -6.87
N LEU A 196 1.00 19.53 -6.56
CA LEU A 196 2.20 19.55 -7.40
C LEU A 196 3.33 18.88 -6.66
N GLY A 197 3.44 17.57 -6.84
CA GLY A 197 4.40 16.71 -6.14
C GLY A 197 5.63 16.37 -6.98
N VAL A 198 6.73 16.13 -6.29
CA VAL A 198 7.97 15.55 -6.81
C VAL A 198 8.37 14.38 -5.93
N GLY A 199 8.48 13.19 -6.50
CA GLY A 199 9.06 12.02 -5.86
C GLY A 199 10.58 12.02 -6.06
N ILE A 200 11.30 11.88 -4.95
CA ILE A 200 12.77 11.85 -4.89
C ILE A 200 13.17 10.39 -4.66
N PRO A 201 14.00 9.78 -5.54
CA PRO A 201 14.36 8.37 -5.46
C PRO A 201 15.36 8.08 -4.33
N THR A 202 14.90 8.11 -3.09
CA THR A 202 15.72 7.84 -1.89
C THR A 202 15.68 6.38 -1.45
N GLY A 203 14.72 5.60 -1.96
CA GLY A 203 14.57 4.18 -1.65
C GLY A 203 15.47 3.29 -2.49
N SER A 204 15.84 2.13 -1.92
CA SER A 204 16.66 1.13 -2.63
C SER A 204 15.89 0.43 -3.74
N VAL A 205 16.59 0.17 -4.85
CA VAL A 205 16.12 -0.67 -5.98
C VAL A 205 17.00 -1.91 -6.17
N THR A 206 17.88 -2.18 -5.20
CA THR A 206 18.87 -3.27 -5.28
C THR A 206 18.75 -4.24 -4.11
N ALA A 207 17.58 -4.30 -3.48
CA ALA A 207 17.34 -5.18 -2.34
C ALA A 207 17.49 -6.66 -2.73
N THR A 208 18.14 -7.43 -1.85
CA THR A 208 18.46 -8.85 -2.06
C THR A 208 18.09 -9.68 -0.82
N ASP A 209 17.85 -10.98 -1.00
CA ASP A 209 17.80 -11.97 0.07
C ASP A 209 19.07 -12.84 0.02
N SER A 210 19.94 -12.68 1.01
CA SER A 210 21.22 -13.38 1.10
C SER A 210 21.10 -14.90 1.36
N ARG A 211 19.91 -15.39 1.61
CA ARG A 211 19.64 -16.84 1.81
C ARG A 211 19.42 -17.56 0.47
N MET A 212 19.18 -16.82 -0.60
CA MET A 212 19.09 -17.37 -1.95
C MET A 212 20.47 -17.50 -2.59
N VAL A 213 20.56 -18.32 -3.65
CA VAL A 213 21.77 -18.36 -4.49
C VAL A 213 22.04 -16.98 -5.09
N PRO A 214 23.31 -16.54 -5.23
CA PRO A 214 23.65 -15.17 -5.64
C PRO A 214 22.97 -14.73 -6.95
N GLU A 215 22.82 -15.64 -7.90
CA GLU A 215 22.22 -15.40 -9.22
C GLU A 215 20.72 -15.03 -9.13
N HIS A 216 20.03 -15.46 -8.07
CA HIS A 216 18.60 -15.24 -7.85
C HIS A 216 18.31 -14.46 -6.56
N SER A 217 19.33 -13.87 -5.93
CA SER A 217 19.19 -13.17 -4.64
C SER A 217 18.45 -11.82 -4.75
N ARG A 218 18.39 -11.21 -5.95
CA ARG A 218 17.67 -9.96 -6.18
C ARG A 218 16.17 -10.16 -5.96
N LEU A 219 15.56 -9.36 -5.08
CA LEU A 219 14.12 -9.40 -4.83
C LEU A 219 13.36 -8.77 -6.00
N GLY A 220 12.19 -9.35 -6.33
CA GLY A 220 11.33 -8.91 -7.44
C GLY A 220 10.88 -7.45 -7.34
N TYR A 221 10.36 -6.89 -8.42
CA TYR A 221 9.94 -5.49 -8.51
C TYR A 221 9.01 -5.02 -7.40
N PRO A 222 8.00 -5.80 -6.92
CA PRO A 222 7.13 -5.38 -5.83
C PRO A 222 7.83 -5.23 -4.49
N MET A 223 8.92 -5.98 -4.27
CA MET A 223 9.68 -5.99 -3.02
C MET A 223 10.72 -4.87 -2.93
N GLN A 224 10.99 -4.12 -4.02
CA GLN A 224 11.93 -3.01 -3.97
C GLN A 224 11.34 -1.81 -3.21
N LEU A 225 12.11 -1.21 -2.29
CA LEU A 225 11.68 -0.10 -1.42
C LEU A 225 11.45 1.19 -2.20
N GLY A 226 12.21 1.44 -3.26
CA GLY A 226 12.12 2.63 -4.08
C GLY A 226 11.72 2.36 -5.53
N SER A 227 11.53 3.44 -6.28
CA SER A 227 11.40 3.43 -7.74
C SER A 227 12.75 3.63 -8.43
N GLY A 228 13.68 4.29 -7.74
CA GLY A 228 14.94 4.76 -8.28
C GLY A 228 14.78 5.82 -9.39
N SER A 229 13.56 6.30 -9.61
CA SER A 229 13.21 7.25 -10.66
C SER A 229 12.71 8.56 -10.05
N TRP A 230 13.09 9.69 -10.60
CA TRP A 230 12.42 10.95 -10.30
C TRP A 230 10.97 10.90 -10.78
N GLU A 231 10.05 11.39 -9.97
CA GLU A 231 8.63 11.39 -10.29
C GLU A 231 8.08 12.81 -10.29
N ALA A 232 7.27 13.16 -11.31
CA ALA A 232 6.39 14.31 -11.25
C ALA A 232 4.98 13.82 -10.90
N ARG A 233 4.35 14.45 -9.90
CA ARG A 233 3.05 14.03 -9.36
C ARG A 233 2.02 15.18 -9.40
N PRO A 234 1.61 15.63 -10.60
CA PRO A 234 0.53 16.60 -10.74
C PRO A 234 -0.82 16.00 -10.38
N GLY A 235 -1.63 16.80 -9.70
CA GLY A 235 -2.99 16.41 -9.32
C GLY A 235 -3.86 17.60 -8.95
N ALA A 236 -5.11 17.32 -8.62
CA ALA A 236 -6.06 18.30 -8.13
C ALA A 236 -7.00 17.65 -7.12
N THR A 237 -7.42 18.46 -6.14
CA THR A 237 -8.36 18.07 -5.09
C THR A 237 -9.50 19.08 -5.03
N PHE A 238 -10.73 18.58 -5.16
CA PHE A 238 -11.95 19.35 -4.97
C PHE A 238 -12.67 18.91 -3.71
N LEU A 239 -13.13 19.88 -2.93
CA LEU A 239 -13.82 19.69 -1.65
C LEU A 239 -15.13 20.47 -1.63
N HIS A 240 -16.15 19.88 -1.03
CA HIS A 240 -17.44 20.53 -0.81
C HIS A 240 -18.05 20.11 0.52
N GLN A 241 -18.63 21.08 1.24
CA GLN A 241 -19.40 20.85 2.47
C GLN A 241 -20.86 21.25 2.31
N THR A 242 -21.74 20.40 2.79
CA THR A 242 -23.14 20.71 3.09
C THR A 242 -23.35 20.73 4.59
N ASP A 243 -24.57 20.94 5.08
CA ASP A 243 -24.85 20.90 6.53
C ASP A 243 -24.63 19.52 7.15
N ARG A 244 -24.82 18.46 6.37
CA ARG A 244 -24.75 17.07 6.84
C ARG A 244 -23.58 16.26 6.30
N LEU A 245 -22.94 16.73 5.25
CA LEU A 245 -21.96 15.96 4.51
C LEU A 245 -20.78 16.83 4.11
N SER A 246 -19.59 16.32 4.27
CA SER A 246 -18.37 16.81 3.61
C SER A 246 -17.93 15.74 2.63
N TRP A 247 -17.62 16.11 1.39
CA TRP A 247 -17.16 15.18 0.39
C TRP A 247 -16.08 15.81 -0.51
N GLY A 248 -15.32 14.98 -1.16
CA GLY A 248 -14.30 15.44 -2.09
C GLY A 248 -13.93 14.41 -3.13
N LEU A 249 -13.22 14.92 -4.11
CA LEU A 249 -12.64 14.18 -5.24
C LEU A 249 -11.17 14.59 -5.35
N GLN A 250 -10.30 13.62 -5.58
CA GLN A 250 -8.90 13.86 -5.87
C GLN A 250 -8.46 12.99 -7.04
N GLY A 251 -7.64 13.56 -7.92
CA GLY A 251 -6.93 12.82 -8.95
C GLY A 251 -5.45 13.20 -8.93
N ILE A 252 -4.57 12.21 -8.92
CA ILE A 252 -3.11 12.39 -8.97
C ILE A 252 -2.54 11.49 -10.05
N THR A 253 -1.69 12.03 -10.90
CA THR A 253 -0.92 11.28 -11.90
C THR A 253 0.52 11.15 -11.42
N THR A 254 1.13 9.99 -11.56
CA THR A 254 2.56 9.77 -11.30
C THR A 254 3.29 9.55 -12.62
N LEU A 255 4.12 10.50 -13.01
CA LEU A 255 4.96 10.45 -14.21
C LEU A 255 6.39 10.12 -13.79
N ARG A 256 6.89 8.96 -14.16
CA ARG A 256 8.27 8.57 -13.92
C ARG A 256 9.16 9.08 -15.04
N LEU A 257 10.16 9.91 -14.68
CA LEU A 257 10.86 10.76 -15.62
C LEU A 257 12.10 10.09 -16.24
N ASN A 258 12.70 9.14 -15.54
CA ASN A 258 13.92 8.43 -15.96
C ASN A 258 13.87 6.96 -15.55
N GLU A 259 14.72 6.15 -16.14
CA GLU A 259 15.06 4.83 -15.65
C GLU A 259 16.00 4.95 -14.44
N ASN A 260 15.98 3.96 -13.58
CA ASN A 260 16.86 3.88 -12.41
C ASN A 260 18.25 3.32 -12.79
N SER A 261 19.14 3.16 -11.80
CA SER A 261 20.50 2.64 -11.99
C SER A 261 20.55 1.21 -12.53
N GLU A 262 19.46 0.44 -12.35
CA GLU A 262 19.36 -0.96 -12.81
C GLU A 262 18.69 -1.09 -14.17
N GLY A 263 18.46 0.03 -14.89
CA GLY A 263 17.93 0.05 -16.24
C GLY A 263 16.45 -0.18 -16.39
N TRP A 264 15.66 0.03 -15.33
CA TRP A 264 14.21 -0.08 -15.37
C TRP A 264 13.50 1.10 -14.71
N ARG A 265 12.22 1.23 -14.94
CA ARG A 265 11.32 2.14 -14.21
C ARG A 265 9.93 1.55 -14.08
N ARG A 266 9.24 1.84 -13.00
CA ARG A 266 7.81 1.51 -12.86
C ARG A 266 7.01 2.22 -13.96
N GLY A 267 5.90 1.65 -14.42
CA GLY A 267 5.00 2.31 -15.36
C GLY A 267 4.39 3.59 -14.76
N HIS A 268 3.98 4.54 -15.60
CA HIS A 268 3.23 5.71 -15.14
C HIS A 268 1.97 5.26 -14.41
N GLY A 269 1.53 6.06 -13.42
CA GLY A 269 0.37 5.75 -12.61
C GLY A 269 -0.66 6.87 -12.58
N VAL A 270 -1.90 6.50 -12.30
CA VAL A 270 -3.00 7.43 -11.99
C VAL A 270 -3.72 6.91 -10.76
N MET A 271 -4.03 7.80 -9.83
CA MET A 271 -4.83 7.53 -8.64
C MET A 271 -6.02 8.49 -8.63
N GLY A 272 -7.20 7.96 -8.35
CA GLY A 272 -8.42 8.71 -8.09
C GLY A 272 -8.99 8.35 -6.73
N ASN A 273 -9.39 9.36 -5.95
CA ASN A 273 -10.11 9.20 -4.69
C ASN A 273 -11.45 9.92 -4.76
N ALA A 274 -12.47 9.29 -4.19
CA ALA A 274 -13.76 9.92 -3.90
C ALA A 274 -14.15 9.55 -2.48
N TRP A 275 -14.58 10.52 -1.67
CA TRP A 275 -14.96 10.26 -0.28
C TRP A 275 -16.14 11.11 0.18
N ALA A 276 -16.78 10.65 1.24
CA ALA A 276 -17.83 11.37 1.93
C ALA A 276 -17.74 11.12 3.43
N MET A 277 -17.79 12.20 4.23
CA MET A 277 -17.74 12.19 5.69
C MET A 277 -19.03 12.80 6.25
N LEU A 278 -19.67 12.11 7.19
CA LEU A 278 -20.87 12.62 7.84
C LEU A 278 -20.51 13.74 8.83
N ARG A 279 -21.23 14.85 8.73
CA ARG A 279 -21.16 15.99 9.65
C ARG A 279 -22.29 15.86 10.67
N GLY A 280 -22.03 16.20 11.90
CA GLY A 280 -23.08 16.17 12.93
C GLY A 280 -22.54 16.10 14.35
N HIS A 281 -21.38 15.50 14.53
CA HIS A 281 -20.70 15.48 15.83
C HIS A 281 -19.45 16.36 15.82
N ARG A 282 -19.19 17.04 16.91
CA ARG A 282 -18.03 17.94 17.03
C ARG A 282 -16.70 17.20 17.25
N TRP A 283 -16.74 15.90 17.55
CA TRP A 283 -15.56 15.09 17.88
C TRP A 283 -15.40 13.85 16.99
N ALA A 284 -16.41 13.47 16.18
CA ALA A 284 -16.34 12.29 15.35
C ALA A 284 -17.04 12.50 13.99
N ALA A 285 -16.45 11.99 12.93
CA ALA A 285 -17.01 11.94 11.58
C ALA A 285 -16.73 10.57 10.96
N PRO A 286 -17.72 9.71 10.84
CA PRO A 286 -17.61 8.51 10.03
C PRO A 286 -17.77 8.85 8.56
N GLY A 287 -17.20 8.00 7.70
CA GLY A 287 -17.24 8.19 6.27
C GLY A 287 -16.90 6.96 5.47
N LEU A 288 -16.87 7.18 4.16
CA LEU A 288 -16.51 6.19 3.15
C LEU A 288 -15.49 6.80 2.19
N ARG A 289 -14.57 5.98 1.68
CA ARG A 289 -13.69 6.33 0.57
C ARG A 289 -13.69 5.23 -0.48
N LEU A 290 -13.72 5.63 -1.73
CA LEU A 290 -13.42 4.82 -2.89
C LEU A 290 -12.10 5.30 -3.47
N GLU A 291 -11.19 4.36 -3.73
CA GLU A 291 -9.91 4.62 -4.37
C GLU A 291 -9.81 3.79 -5.64
N THR A 292 -9.33 4.39 -6.69
CA THR A 292 -8.96 3.69 -7.92
C THR A 292 -7.52 4.00 -8.24
N THR A 293 -6.72 2.97 -8.47
CA THR A 293 -5.32 3.10 -8.91
C THR A 293 -5.13 2.36 -10.21
N HIS A 294 -4.39 2.96 -11.13
CA HIS A 294 -3.89 2.30 -12.32
C HIS A 294 -2.39 2.54 -12.42
N GLN A 295 -1.63 1.49 -12.68
CA GLN A 295 -0.21 1.55 -12.93
C GLN A 295 0.12 0.75 -14.18
N GLY A 296 0.85 1.35 -15.12
CA GLY A 296 1.38 0.65 -16.28
C GLY A 296 2.44 -0.40 -15.88
N ALA A 297 2.72 -1.31 -16.78
CA ALA A 297 3.80 -2.29 -16.61
C ALA A 297 5.17 -1.61 -16.38
N VAL A 298 6.10 -2.32 -15.76
CA VAL A 298 7.50 -1.91 -15.65
C VAL A 298 8.08 -1.79 -17.06
N ARG A 299 8.93 -0.80 -17.29
CA ARG A 299 9.65 -0.56 -18.54
C ARG A 299 11.14 -0.70 -18.32
N GLY A 300 11.84 -1.29 -19.29
CA GLY A 300 13.20 -1.79 -19.11
C GLY A 300 13.18 -3.07 -18.27
N ALA A 301 14.33 -3.57 -17.90
CA ALA A 301 14.46 -4.76 -17.05
C ALA A 301 15.72 -4.68 -16.21
N ASP A 302 15.65 -5.17 -14.96
CA ASP A 302 16.82 -5.42 -14.12
C ASP A 302 17.52 -6.68 -14.62
N ALA A 303 18.80 -6.57 -14.97
CA ALA A 303 19.59 -7.69 -15.46
C ALA A 303 19.81 -8.82 -14.44
N HIS A 304 19.53 -8.55 -13.16
CA HIS A 304 19.63 -9.52 -12.06
C HIS A 304 18.30 -10.21 -11.75
N LEU A 305 17.21 -9.87 -12.44
CA LEU A 305 15.91 -10.50 -12.29
C LEU A 305 15.63 -11.40 -13.50
N ASP A 306 15.49 -12.71 -13.24
CA ASP A 306 15.12 -13.69 -14.25
C ASP A 306 13.59 -13.90 -14.24
N PRO A 307 12.87 -13.52 -15.32
CA PRO A 307 11.43 -13.69 -15.44
C PRO A 307 10.96 -15.14 -15.38
N SER A 308 11.85 -16.10 -15.68
CA SER A 308 11.53 -17.53 -15.62
C SER A 308 11.50 -18.09 -14.19
N VAL A 309 12.03 -17.34 -13.20
CA VAL A 309 12.09 -17.76 -11.79
C VAL A 309 10.81 -17.41 -11.03
N SER A 310 10.26 -16.21 -11.25
CA SER A 310 9.06 -15.75 -10.56
C SER A 310 8.27 -14.77 -11.43
N PRO A 311 6.93 -14.75 -11.36
CA PRO A 311 6.13 -13.74 -12.04
C PRO A 311 6.44 -12.31 -11.57
N GLU A 312 6.98 -12.13 -10.37
CA GLU A 312 7.38 -10.83 -9.83
C GLU A 312 8.64 -10.26 -10.49
N ASN A 313 9.41 -11.10 -11.17
CA ASN A 313 10.62 -10.73 -11.91
C ASN A 313 10.33 -10.31 -13.36
N ASP A 314 9.12 -10.57 -13.85
CA ASP A 314 8.74 -10.17 -15.20
C ASP A 314 8.20 -8.74 -15.21
N PRO A 315 8.87 -7.79 -15.89
CA PRO A 315 8.43 -6.40 -15.97
C PRO A 315 7.07 -6.24 -16.67
N ALA A 316 6.73 -7.12 -17.62
CA ALA A 316 5.47 -7.04 -18.36
C ALA A 316 4.27 -7.45 -17.53
N LEU A 317 4.46 -8.34 -16.55
CA LEU A 317 3.41 -8.82 -15.66
C LEU A 317 3.12 -7.84 -14.51
N GLN A 318 3.90 -6.76 -14.32
CA GLN A 318 3.70 -5.80 -13.25
C GLN A 318 2.66 -4.73 -13.60
N GLY A 319 1.97 -4.21 -12.57
CA GLY A 319 0.97 -3.16 -12.73
C GLY A 319 -0.44 -3.68 -12.96
N GLY A 320 -1.33 -2.80 -13.42
CA GLY A 320 -2.76 -3.09 -13.58
C GLY A 320 -3.65 -2.04 -12.92
N THR A 321 -4.90 -2.36 -12.72
CA THR A 321 -5.92 -1.49 -12.10
C THR A 321 -6.46 -2.13 -10.84
N ARG A 322 -6.59 -1.34 -9.76
CA ARG A 322 -7.22 -1.74 -8.49
C ARG A 322 -8.29 -0.73 -8.12
N VAL A 323 -9.40 -1.21 -7.60
CA VAL A 323 -10.48 -0.41 -7.01
C VAL A 323 -10.68 -0.89 -5.58
N ASN A 324 -10.47 0.00 -4.62
CA ASN A 324 -10.57 -0.28 -3.20
C ASN A 324 -11.71 0.53 -2.57
N GLY A 325 -12.34 -0.03 -1.56
CA GLY A 325 -13.35 0.64 -0.74
C GLY A 325 -12.97 0.63 0.73
N TYR A 326 -13.19 1.76 1.43
CA TYR A 326 -12.80 1.93 2.83
C TYR A 326 -13.95 2.49 3.67
N LEU A 327 -14.08 1.98 4.88
CA LEU A 327 -14.79 2.61 5.99
C LEU A 327 -13.82 3.54 6.70
N ALA A 328 -14.23 4.77 7.00
CA ALA A 328 -13.39 5.78 7.61
C ALA A 328 -14.02 6.34 8.88
N LEU A 329 -13.18 6.73 9.84
CA LEU A 329 -13.59 7.43 11.05
C LEU A 329 -12.53 8.48 11.41
N ASN A 330 -12.89 9.76 11.36
CA ASN A 330 -12.08 10.84 11.89
C ASN A 330 -12.55 11.21 13.29
N LEU A 331 -11.61 11.29 14.23
CA LEU A 331 -11.82 11.74 15.60
C LEU A 331 -11.01 13.01 15.83
N GLN A 332 -11.59 14.02 16.42
CA GLN A 332 -10.91 15.29 16.73
C GLN A 332 -11.22 15.74 18.15
N VAL A 333 -10.20 16.24 18.85
CA VAL A 333 -10.36 16.80 20.19
C VAL A 333 -10.82 18.26 20.07
N PRO A 334 -12.07 18.59 20.48
CA PRO A 334 -12.64 19.91 20.22
C PRO A 334 -12.23 20.97 21.25
N SER A 335 -11.67 20.58 22.42
CA SER A 335 -11.31 21.50 23.50
C SER A 335 -10.36 20.86 24.52
N GLY A 336 -9.70 21.68 25.35
CA GLY A 336 -8.76 21.24 26.38
C GLY A 336 -7.32 21.18 25.90
N PHE A 337 -6.44 20.53 26.68
CA PHE A 337 -5.00 20.48 26.45
C PHE A 337 -4.63 19.85 25.06
N PHE A 338 -5.40 18.88 24.59
CA PHE A 338 -5.22 18.23 23.30
C PHE A 338 -6.11 18.80 22.20
N GLN A 339 -6.61 20.03 22.34
CA GLN A 339 -7.42 20.66 21.30
C GLN A 339 -6.68 20.72 19.97
N GLY A 340 -7.37 20.39 18.87
CA GLY A 340 -6.82 20.39 17.52
C GLY A 340 -6.14 19.08 17.11
N HIS A 341 -5.85 18.17 18.06
CA HIS A 341 -5.36 16.85 17.68
C HIS A 341 -6.46 16.05 17.00
N ARG A 342 -6.10 15.40 15.90
CA ARG A 342 -6.94 14.47 15.14
C ARG A 342 -6.32 13.08 15.14
N VAL A 343 -7.15 12.06 15.35
CA VAL A 343 -6.84 10.65 15.09
C VAL A 343 -7.82 10.16 14.05
N ALA A 344 -7.32 9.45 13.05
CA ALA A 344 -8.15 8.93 11.98
C ALA A 344 -7.84 7.46 11.72
N LEU A 345 -8.89 6.73 11.37
CA LEU A 345 -8.88 5.30 11.12
C LEU A 345 -9.55 5.03 9.78
N GLU A 346 -8.99 4.15 8.99
CA GLU A 346 -9.64 3.54 7.84
C GLU A 346 -9.41 2.04 7.84
N TRP A 347 -10.38 1.30 7.36
CA TRP A 347 -10.28 -0.12 7.09
C TRP A 347 -11.07 -0.48 5.84
N GLY A 348 -10.47 -1.28 4.96
CA GLY A 348 -11.10 -1.67 3.72
C GLY A 348 -10.23 -2.60 2.90
N GLY A 349 -10.49 -2.67 1.58
CA GLY A 349 -9.72 -3.52 0.69
C GLY A 349 -10.28 -3.54 -0.73
N GLY A 350 -9.79 -4.49 -1.52
CA GLY A 350 -10.12 -4.65 -2.92
C GLY A 350 -11.60 -4.93 -3.17
N LEU A 351 -12.23 -4.11 -4.01
CA LEU A 351 -13.56 -4.33 -4.58
C LEU A 351 -13.47 -4.95 -5.96
N ALA A 352 -12.48 -4.55 -6.75
CA ALA A 352 -12.19 -5.08 -8.07
C ALA A 352 -10.70 -4.91 -8.41
N GLU A 353 -10.13 -5.88 -9.12
CA GLU A 353 -8.77 -5.84 -9.59
C GLU A 353 -8.70 -6.37 -11.02
N SER A 354 -7.83 -5.77 -11.84
CA SER A 354 -7.45 -6.26 -13.17
C SER A 354 -5.95 -6.01 -13.33
N LEU A 355 -5.16 -7.04 -13.06
CA LEU A 355 -3.70 -6.99 -13.02
C LEU A 355 -3.10 -7.48 -14.34
N ASN A 356 -1.88 -7.05 -14.67
CA ASN A 356 -1.26 -7.37 -15.96
C ASN A 356 -0.77 -8.82 -16.07
N GLY A 357 -0.72 -9.55 -14.95
CA GLY A 357 -0.32 -10.95 -14.88
C GLY A 357 -0.41 -11.46 -13.46
N PRO A 358 0.10 -12.67 -13.16
CA PRO A 358 0.08 -13.18 -11.80
C PRO A 358 0.82 -12.27 -10.84
N GLN A 359 0.07 -11.56 -9.99
CA GLN A 359 0.55 -10.63 -8.96
C GLN A 359 -0.26 -10.83 -7.68
N MET A 360 0.35 -10.48 -6.54
CA MET A 360 -0.35 -10.49 -5.27
C MET A 360 -1.48 -9.46 -5.26
N GLY A 361 -2.66 -9.90 -4.84
CA GLY A 361 -3.89 -9.12 -4.72
C GLY A 361 -4.81 -9.71 -3.65
N GLY A 362 -6.08 -9.29 -3.65
CA GLY A 362 -7.10 -9.87 -2.78
C GLY A 362 -6.76 -9.78 -1.31
N GLY A 363 -6.94 -8.63 -0.67
CA GLY A 363 -6.61 -8.47 0.73
C GLY A 363 -7.32 -7.28 1.36
N TRP A 364 -6.81 -6.85 2.52
CA TRP A 364 -7.32 -5.70 3.24
C TRP A 364 -6.20 -4.70 3.56
N THR A 365 -6.62 -3.46 3.77
CA THR A 365 -5.74 -2.37 4.20
C THR A 365 -6.35 -1.69 5.42
N MET A 366 -5.51 -1.37 6.40
CA MET A 366 -5.82 -0.57 7.56
C MET A 366 -4.91 0.66 7.60
N ASN A 367 -5.49 1.84 7.72
CA ASN A 367 -4.76 3.08 7.96
C ASN A 367 -5.10 3.61 9.36
N VAL A 368 -4.07 4.02 10.09
CA VAL A 368 -4.18 4.71 11.38
C VAL A 368 -3.33 5.96 11.30
N GLY A 369 -3.90 7.11 11.61
CA GLY A 369 -3.14 8.35 11.54
C GLY A 369 -3.41 9.29 12.71
N TRP A 370 -2.42 10.13 12.96
CA TRP A 370 -2.47 11.24 13.91
C TRP A 370 -2.01 12.51 13.19
N GLU A 371 -2.68 13.61 13.46
CA GLU A 371 -2.38 14.91 12.91
C GLU A 371 -2.58 16.01 13.96
N TYR A 372 -1.74 17.04 13.87
CA TYR A 372 -1.85 18.25 14.69
C TYR A 372 -1.37 19.47 13.91
N ALA A 373 -2.25 20.46 13.80
CA ALA A 373 -1.94 21.76 13.21
C ALA A 373 -1.70 22.80 14.30
N PHE A 374 -0.69 23.67 14.15
CA PHE A 374 -0.27 24.67 15.14
C PHE A 374 0.32 25.94 14.50
#